data_d63957fca390fe9e43311680396b80ef
#
_entry.id   d63957fca390fe9e43311680396b80ef
#
_cell.length_a   1.000
_cell.length_b   1.000
_cell.length_c   1.000
_cell.angle_alpha   90.00
_cell.angle_beta   90.00
_cell.angle_gamma   90.00
#
_symmetry.space_group_name_H-M   'P 1'
#
loop_
_entity.id
_entity.type
_entity.pdbx_description
1 polymer ?
#
loop_
_entity_poly.entity_id
_entity_poly.type
_entity_poly.pdbx_seq_one_letter_code
_entity_poly.pdbx_strand_id
1 'polypeptide(L)'
;MAVSKLDEVVSLAKRRGFVFPAGEIYGGTRSAWDYGPLGVALKDNIKREWWRSMVVTRGDVVGVDTSIILPTPVWVASGHVAVFNDPLVECLNCHKRQRSDKLEESYAEKHGDKLPENGMADIVCPDCGTRGKWTEPRDFNMMLRTHLGPVEDENSLHYLRPETAQGIFVDFKNVMTSSRKKPPFGIANMGKSFRNEITPGNFIFRTREFEQMEMEFFVKPGEDEAWHQYWIDARTQWYLDWIDARTQWYLDLGVKPENLRHYEHPKEKLAHYSKRTVDIEYKFGFQGSDWGELEGIANRTDFDLSAHAEHSGEDLSYFNQATGEKYVPYVIEPAAGLTRSLMCFLVDAYDVDEAPNTKGGVDKRTVLHLDPRLAPVKAAVLPLSKNTSTRVWLRSRPPCCR
;
A
#
# COMPACT_ATOMS: atom_id res chain seq x y z
N MET A 1 10.39 -28.69 6.66
CA MET A 1 9.19 -27.91 6.36
C MET A 1 9.20 -27.59 4.88
N ALA A 2 8.10 -27.74 4.17
CA ALA A 2 8.01 -27.32 2.78
C ALA A 2 8.18 -25.79 2.70
N VAL A 3 8.97 -25.31 1.76
CA VAL A 3 9.15 -23.86 1.51
C VAL A 3 7.84 -23.32 0.97
N SER A 4 7.33 -22.23 1.51
CA SER A 4 6.09 -21.62 1.01
C SER A 4 6.34 -20.92 -0.33
N LYS A 5 5.30 -20.76 -1.17
CA LYS A 5 5.38 -19.98 -2.42
C LYS A 5 5.94 -18.57 -2.15
N LEU A 6 5.53 -17.96 -1.05
CA LEU A 6 6.00 -16.64 -0.66
C LEU A 6 7.50 -16.60 -0.39
N ASP A 7 8.05 -17.59 0.32
CA ASP A 7 9.50 -17.68 0.60
C ASP A 7 10.30 -17.82 -0.70
N GLU A 8 9.79 -18.59 -1.66
CA GLU A 8 10.41 -18.73 -2.98
C GLU A 8 10.42 -17.41 -3.76
N VAL A 9 9.30 -16.65 -3.74
CA VAL A 9 9.21 -15.32 -4.34
C VAL A 9 10.16 -14.34 -3.68
N VAL A 10 10.24 -14.32 -2.34
CA VAL A 10 11.18 -13.47 -1.58
C VAL A 10 12.62 -13.78 -1.97
N SER A 11 12.96 -15.07 -2.03
CA SER A 11 14.30 -15.52 -2.44
C SER A 11 14.62 -15.11 -3.88
N LEU A 12 13.67 -15.28 -4.79
CA LEU A 12 13.80 -14.85 -6.19
C LEU A 12 13.99 -13.34 -6.29
N ALA A 13 13.15 -12.55 -5.60
CA ALA A 13 13.19 -11.10 -5.63
C ALA A 13 14.54 -10.53 -5.19
N LYS A 14 15.12 -11.08 -4.12
CA LYS A 14 16.48 -10.72 -3.66
C LYS A 14 17.55 -11.10 -4.68
N ARG A 15 17.58 -12.35 -5.13
CA ARG A 15 18.60 -12.85 -6.06
C ARG A 15 18.57 -12.16 -7.44
N ARG A 16 17.39 -11.69 -7.88
CA ARG A 16 17.20 -11.06 -9.20
C ARG A 16 17.25 -9.55 -9.15
N GLY A 17 17.47 -8.94 -7.98
CA GLY A 17 17.61 -7.50 -7.84
C GLY A 17 16.30 -6.73 -7.99
N PHE A 18 15.20 -7.31 -7.53
CA PHE A 18 13.98 -6.55 -7.30
C PHE A 18 14.10 -5.73 -6.03
N VAL A 19 14.61 -6.34 -4.95
CA VAL A 19 14.82 -5.68 -3.67
C VAL A 19 16.11 -6.15 -2.99
N PHE A 20 16.67 -5.29 -2.15
CA PHE A 20 17.80 -5.57 -1.27
C PHE A 20 17.48 -5.11 0.15
N PRO A 21 18.02 -5.75 1.20
CA PRO A 21 17.95 -5.20 2.56
C PRO A 21 18.64 -3.82 2.60
N ALA A 22 17.94 -2.81 3.09
CA ALA A 22 18.51 -1.46 3.19
C ALA A 22 19.67 -1.42 4.19
N GLY A 23 20.81 -0.86 3.77
CA GLY A 23 21.99 -0.76 4.63
C GLY A 23 22.65 -2.10 4.99
N GLU A 24 22.55 -3.12 4.15
CA GLU A 24 23.00 -4.49 4.41
C GLU A 24 24.46 -4.56 4.85
N ILE A 25 25.35 -3.75 4.26
CA ILE A 25 26.77 -3.69 4.62
C ILE A 25 27.05 -3.22 6.06
N TYR A 26 26.06 -2.63 6.73
CA TYR A 26 26.09 -2.21 8.13
C TYR A 26 25.20 -3.10 9.03
N GLY A 27 24.82 -4.30 8.56
CA GLY A 27 23.95 -5.22 9.27
C GLY A 27 22.46 -5.06 8.94
N GLY A 28 22.11 -4.08 8.13
CA GLY A 28 20.75 -3.82 7.67
C GLY A 28 19.81 -3.24 8.73
N THR A 29 18.68 -2.69 8.28
CA THR A 29 17.59 -2.29 9.15
C THR A 29 16.41 -3.26 8.97
N ARG A 30 15.86 -3.77 10.07
CA ARG A 30 14.76 -4.74 10.02
C ARG A 30 13.57 -4.17 9.21
N SER A 31 13.15 -4.93 8.21
CA SER A 31 12.02 -4.59 7.32
C SER A 31 12.17 -3.23 6.61
N ALA A 32 13.40 -2.85 6.30
CA ALA A 32 13.72 -1.77 5.38
C ALA A 32 14.32 -2.35 4.10
N TRP A 33 13.88 -1.83 2.96
CA TRP A 33 14.22 -2.40 1.65
C TRP A 33 14.55 -1.33 0.64
N ASP A 34 15.64 -1.54 -0.10
CA ASP A 34 16.00 -0.79 -1.29
C ASP A 34 15.48 -1.52 -2.53
N TYR A 35 15.01 -0.78 -3.52
CA TYR A 35 14.55 -1.35 -4.78
C TYR A 35 15.71 -1.37 -5.78
N GLY A 36 16.09 -2.58 -6.20
CA GLY A 36 17.12 -2.78 -7.21
C GLY A 36 16.62 -2.49 -8.64
N PRO A 37 17.47 -2.70 -9.67
CA PRO A 37 17.14 -2.29 -11.04
C PRO A 37 15.84 -2.86 -11.59
N LEU A 38 15.54 -4.15 -11.33
CA LEU A 38 14.26 -4.73 -11.77
C LEU A 38 13.09 -4.25 -10.89
N GLY A 39 13.32 -4.02 -9.60
CA GLY A 39 12.30 -3.50 -8.68
C GLY A 39 11.87 -2.09 -9.01
N VAL A 40 12.82 -1.19 -9.29
CA VAL A 40 12.53 0.19 -9.72
C VAL A 40 11.73 0.18 -11.02
N ALA A 41 12.15 -0.60 -12.02
CA ALA A 41 11.44 -0.66 -13.29
C ALA A 41 10.01 -1.19 -13.15
N LEU A 42 9.80 -2.24 -12.34
CA LEU A 42 8.45 -2.75 -12.04
C LEU A 42 7.61 -1.70 -11.28
N LYS A 43 8.19 -1.07 -10.25
CA LYS A 43 7.54 -0.04 -9.45
C LYS A 43 7.09 1.16 -10.29
N ASP A 44 7.96 1.65 -11.18
CA ASP A 44 7.66 2.77 -12.08
C ASP A 44 6.59 2.41 -13.11
N ASN A 45 6.57 1.16 -13.59
CA ASN A 45 5.50 0.68 -14.46
C ASN A 45 4.15 0.65 -13.73
N ILE A 46 4.09 0.16 -12.48
CA ILE A 46 2.87 0.17 -11.66
C ILE A 46 2.37 1.60 -11.44
N LYS A 47 3.26 2.51 -11.03
CA LYS A 47 2.94 3.94 -10.87
C LYS A 47 2.35 4.54 -12.14
N ARG A 48 2.96 4.27 -13.30
CA ARG A 48 2.52 4.79 -14.59
C ARG A 48 1.12 4.31 -14.96
N GLU A 49 0.85 3.03 -14.77
CA GLU A 49 -0.44 2.46 -15.11
C GLU A 49 -1.53 2.88 -14.12
N TRP A 50 -1.23 3.00 -12.83
CA TRP A 50 -2.15 3.58 -11.86
C TRP A 50 -2.46 5.05 -12.21
N TRP A 51 -1.44 5.87 -12.44
CA TRP A 51 -1.60 7.29 -12.80
C TRP A 51 -2.37 7.46 -14.10
N ARG A 52 -2.09 6.60 -15.08
CA ARG A 52 -2.82 6.59 -16.34
C ARG A 52 -4.30 6.33 -16.10
N SER A 53 -4.66 5.30 -15.34
CA SER A 53 -6.05 4.90 -15.07
C SER A 53 -6.79 5.90 -14.20
N MET A 54 -6.12 6.50 -13.20
CA MET A 54 -6.77 7.37 -12.22
C MET A 54 -6.77 8.85 -12.62
N VAL A 55 -5.80 9.31 -13.39
CA VAL A 55 -5.63 10.75 -13.71
C VAL A 55 -5.70 11.01 -15.20
N VAL A 56 -4.86 10.33 -16.01
CA VAL A 56 -4.67 10.71 -17.42
C VAL A 56 -5.89 10.40 -18.29
N THR A 57 -6.52 9.24 -18.08
CA THR A 57 -7.69 8.81 -18.87
C THR A 57 -9.01 9.37 -18.36
N ARG A 58 -8.99 10.13 -17.27
CA ARG A 58 -10.18 10.71 -16.64
C ARG A 58 -10.19 12.23 -16.77
N GLY A 59 -11.39 12.78 -17.04
CA GLY A 59 -11.61 14.23 -17.07
C GLY A 59 -11.97 14.84 -15.70
N ASP A 60 -12.23 13.99 -14.70
CA ASP A 60 -12.73 14.35 -13.37
C ASP A 60 -11.69 14.20 -12.26
N VAL A 61 -10.46 13.82 -12.56
CA VAL A 61 -9.37 13.72 -11.58
C VAL A 61 -8.17 14.57 -12.02
N VAL A 62 -7.50 15.20 -11.05
CA VAL A 62 -6.25 15.94 -11.24
C VAL A 62 -5.19 15.42 -10.30
N GLY A 63 -3.91 15.63 -10.62
CA GLY A 63 -2.79 15.18 -9.80
C GLY A 63 -2.14 16.30 -9.03
N VAL A 64 -1.61 15.98 -7.84
CA VAL A 64 -0.74 16.84 -7.03
C VAL A 64 0.49 16.05 -6.57
N ASP A 65 1.52 16.77 -6.15
CA ASP A 65 2.66 16.21 -5.40
C ASP A 65 2.85 17.05 -4.15
N THR A 66 2.50 16.50 -3.00
CA THR A 66 2.49 17.21 -1.72
C THR A 66 3.71 16.89 -0.88
N SER A 67 4.09 17.81 0.01
CA SER A 67 5.28 17.68 0.87
C SER A 67 5.18 16.48 1.82
N ILE A 68 6.32 15.81 2.03
CA ILE A 68 6.44 14.70 3.00
C ILE A 68 6.43 15.23 4.43
N ILE A 69 7.14 16.33 4.67
CA ILE A 69 7.22 16.96 5.99
C ILE A 69 6.15 18.04 6.05
N LEU A 70 5.19 17.87 6.95
CA LEU A 70 4.11 18.82 7.17
C LEU A 70 4.13 19.33 8.62
N PRO A 71 3.64 20.56 8.85
CA PRO A 71 3.65 21.17 10.17
C PRO A 71 2.68 20.46 11.13
N THR A 72 3.02 20.46 12.41
CA THR A 72 2.25 19.83 13.50
C THR A 72 0.74 20.14 13.47
N PRO A 73 0.27 21.39 13.20
CA PRO A 73 -1.16 21.68 13.16
C PRO A 73 -1.97 20.84 12.19
N VAL A 74 -1.39 20.40 11.05
CA VAL A 74 -2.07 19.51 10.10
C VAL A 74 -2.40 18.17 10.76
N TRP A 75 -1.48 17.62 11.53
CA TRP A 75 -1.63 16.33 12.19
C TRP A 75 -2.44 16.39 13.47
N VAL A 76 -2.52 17.55 14.10
CA VAL A 76 -3.45 17.83 15.21
C VAL A 76 -4.88 17.90 14.67
N ALA A 77 -5.11 18.66 13.61
CA ALA A 77 -6.43 18.81 12.98
C ALA A 77 -6.99 17.45 12.51
N SER A 78 -6.18 16.65 11.85
CA SER A 78 -6.59 15.32 11.37
C SER A 78 -6.69 14.24 12.46
N GLY A 79 -6.31 14.56 13.71
CA GLY A 79 -6.33 13.63 14.84
C GLY A 79 -5.13 12.68 14.94
N HIS A 80 -4.22 12.63 13.97
CA HIS A 80 -3.11 11.67 13.96
C HIS A 80 -2.19 11.79 15.20
N VAL A 81 -1.98 12.99 15.71
CA VAL A 81 -1.15 13.16 16.92
C VAL A 81 -1.80 12.52 18.14
N ALA A 82 -3.14 12.55 18.23
CA ALA A 82 -3.88 12.08 19.39
C ALA A 82 -4.25 10.58 19.31
N VAL A 83 -4.69 10.09 18.14
CA VAL A 83 -5.34 8.77 18.05
C VAL A 83 -4.64 7.77 17.12
N PHE A 84 -3.58 8.18 16.41
CA PHE A 84 -2.84 7.26 15.55
C PHE A 84 -1.86 6.40 16.35
N ASN A 85 -2.43 5.58 17.25
CA ASN A 85 -1.72 4.78 18.22
C ASN A 85 -2.01 3.29 18.01
N ASP A 86 -0.97 2.46 18.19
CA ASP A 86 -1.11 1.02 18.30
C ASP A 86 -0.92 0.60 19.77
N PRO A 87 -1.72 -0.34 20.29
CA PRO A 87 -1.55 -0.83 21.66
C PRO A 87 -0.31 -1.76 21.74
N LEU A 88 0.73 -1.29 22.41
CA LEU A 88 2.02 -1.94 22.57
C LEU A 88 2.10 -2.74 23.86
N VAL A 89 2.52 -4.01 23.78
CA VAL A 89 2.93 -4.85 24.91
C VAL A 89 4.35 -5.39 24.68
N GLU A 90 5.08 -5.63 25.78
CA GLU A 90 6.40 -6.28 25.76
C GLU A 90 6.34 -7.62 26.49
N CYS A 91 6.88 -8.66 25.88
CA CYS A 91 7.02 -9.94 26.55
C CYS A 91 8.12 -9.86 27.64
N LEU A 92 7.77 -10.11 28.90
CA LEU A 92 8.68 -10.01 30.04
C LEU A 92 9.78 -11.07 30.04
N ASN A 93 9.70 -12.08 29.18
CA ASN A 93 10.70 -13.14 29.05
C ASN A 93 11.73 -12.89 27.95
N CYS A 94 11.29 -12.53 26.74
CA CYS A 94 12.18 -12.36 25.59
C CYS A 94 12.36 -10.90 25.15
N HIS A 95 11.69 -9.96 25.81
CA HIS A 95 11.73 -8.53 25.55
C HIS A 95 11.30 -8.12 24.13
N LYS A 96 10.59 -9.02 23.43
CA LYS A 96 10.00 -8.69 22.12
C LYS A 96 8.72 -7.91 22.33
N ARG A 97 8.54 -6.91 21.46
CA ARG A 97 7.37 -6.03 21.45
C ARG A 97 6.37 -6.49 20.42
N GLN A 98 5.10 -6.46 20.78
CA GLN A 98 3.98 -6.90 19.95
C GLN A 98 2.81 -5.92 20.11
N ARG A 99 1.88 -5.97 19.17
CA ARG A 99 0.58 -5.31 19.28
C ARG A 99 -0.37 -6.24 20.04
N SER A 100 -1.00 -5.73 21.10
CA SER A 100 -1.90 -6.57 21.91
C SER A 100 -3.16 -6.96 21.13
N ASP A 101 -3.73 -6.04 20.34
CA ASP A 101 -4.89 -6.30 19.50
C ASP A 101 -4.64 -7.42 18.47
N LYS A 102 -3.45 -7.44 17.84
CA LYS A 102 -3.08 -8.52 16.90
C LYS A 102 -2.82 -9.87 17.58
N LEU A 103 -2.35 -9.84 18.81
CA LEU A 103 -2.20 -11.06 19.61
C LEU A 103 -3.57 -11.63 20.00
N GLU A 104 -4.53 -10.77 20.36
CA GLU A 104 -5.91 -11.15 20.67
C GLU A 104 -6.65 -11.68 19.43
N GLU A 105 -6.53 -11.03 18.28
CA GLU A 105 -7.06 -11.52 17.01
C GLU A 105 -6.50 -12.91 16.67
N SER A 106 -5.19 -13.08 16.77
CA SER A 106 -4.51 -14.36 16.50
C SER A 106 -4.90 -15.46 17.50
N TYR A 107 -5.27 -15.09 18.72
CA TYR A 107 -5.81 -16.00 19.71
C TYR A 107 -7.22 -16.41 19.32
N ALA A 108 -8.10 -15.46 18.96
CA ALA A 108 -9.49 -15.72 18.56
C ALA A 108 -9.57 -16.63 17.34
N GLU A 109 -8.77 -16.38 16.30
CA GLU A 109 -8.66 -17.24 15.11
C GLU A 109 -8.37 -18.72 15.45
N LYS A 110 -7.51 -18.95 16.44
CA LYS A 110 -7.13 -20.31 16.88
C LYS A 110 -8.17 -20.98 17.79
N HIS A 111 -9.07 -20.19 18.40
CA HIS A 111 -10.01 -20.67 19.41
C HIS A 111 -11.48 -20.49 18.98
N GLY A 112 -11.76 -20.37 17.66
CA GLY A 112 -13.12 -20.30 17.14
C GLY A 112 -13.81 -18.98 17.50
N ASP A 113 -13.14 -17.87 17.21
CA ASP A 113 -13.57 -16.48 17.44
C ASP A 113 -13.81 -16.10 18.90
N LYS A 114 -13.28 -16.88 19.83
CA LYS A 114 -13.36 -16.59 21.27
C LYS A 114 -12.21 -15.71 21.71
N LEU A 115 -12.51 -14.59 22.32
CA LEU A 115 -11.50 -13.73 22.97
C LEU A 115 -10.94 -14.43 24.23
N PRO A 116 -9.71 -14.08 24.65
CA PRO A 116 -9.08 -14.65 25.83
C PRO A 116 -9.85 -14.22 27.10
N GLU A 117 -10.27 -15.18 27.93
CA GLU A 117 -11.08 -14.92 29.13
C GLU A 117 -10.34 -14.09 30.18
N ASN A 118 -9.02 -14.31 30.31
CA ASN A 118 -8.14 -13.58 31.25
C ASN A 118 -7.26 -12.54 30.53
N GLY A 119 -7.68 -12.08 29.35
CA GLY A 119 -6.93 -11.11 28.55
C GLY A 119 -5.52 -11.58 28.20
N MET A 120 -4.53 -10.71 28.32
CA MET A 120 -3.13 -11.01 27.96
C MET A 120 -2.52 -12.18 28.75
N ALA A 121 -3.09 -12.57 29.90
CA ALA A 121 -2.62 -13.72 30.68
C ALA A 121 -2.83 -15.07 29.97
N ASP A 122 -3.77 -15.16 29.04
CA ASP A 122 -4.05 -16.36 28.25
C ASP A 122 -3.19 -16.45 26.97
N ILE A 123 -2.57 -15.35 26.57
CA ILE A 123 -1.86 -15.24 25.30
C ILE A 123 -0.42 -15.73 25.42
N VAL A 124 -0.03 -16.58 24.47
CA VAL A 124 1.31 -17.13 24.33
C VAL A 124 2.15 -16.20 23.44
N CYS A 125 3.37 -15.89 23.88
CA CYS A 125 4.32 -15.12 23.09
C CYS A 125 4.72 -15.90 21.81
N PRO A 126 4.51 -15.34 20.62
CA PRO A 126 4.83 -16.03 19.36
C PRO A 126 6.35 -16.21 19.16
N ASP A 127 7.19 -15.41 19.83
CA ASP A 127 8.64 -15.47 19.68
C ASP A 127 9.30 -16.51 20.60
N CYS A 128 8.83 -16.65 21.84
CA CYS A 128 9.51 -17.51 22.83
C CYS A 128 8.61 -18.57 23.49
N GLY A 129 7.33 -18.63 23.15
CA GLY A 129 6.38 -19.61 23.68
C GLY A 129 5.94 -19.40 25.14
N THR A 130 6.38 -18.34 25.81
CA THR A 130 5.97 -18.04 27.19
C THR A 130 4.54 -17.53 27.23
N ARG A 131 3.69 -18.10 28.11
CA ARG A 131 2.30 -17.70 28.28
C ARG A 131 2.15 -16.62 29.36
N GLY A 132 1.33 -15.61 29.10
CA GLY A 132 0.85 -14.65 30.12
C GLY A 132 1.88 -13.75 30.75
N LYS A 133 3.07 -13.61 30.16
CA LYS A 133 4.16 -12.78 30.68
C LYS A 133 4.32 -11.52 29.83
N TRP A 134 3.33 -10.60 29.95
CA TRP A 134 3.28 -9.36 29.21
C TRP A 134 3.28 -8.14 30.13
N THR A 135 3.77 -7.00 29.64
CA THR A 135 3.54 -5.72 30.27
C THR A 135 2.09 -5.31 30.09
N GLU A 136 1.61 -4.34 30.86
CA GLU A 136 0.34 -3.66 30.58
C GLU A 136 0.41 -3.02 29.18
N PRO A 137 -0.70 -3.07 28.41
CA PRO A 137 -0.81 -2.37 27.14
C PRO A 137 -0.62 -0.86 27.32
N ARG A 138 0.14 -0.25 26.42
CA ARG A 138 0.34 1.20 26.37
C ARG A 138 0.22 1.70 24.95
N ASP A 139 -0.32 2.88 24.76
CA ASP A 139 -0.41 3.53 23.47
C ASP A 139 0.98 3.85 22.91
N PHE A 140 1.20 3.50 21.68
CA PHE A 140 2.41 3.81 20.93
C PHE A 140 2.03 4.58 19.67
N ASN A 141 2.33 5.88 19.64
CA ASN A 141 2.05 6.71 18.47
C ASN A 141 2.98 6.36 17.31
N MET A 142 2.40 6.09 16.15
CA MET A 142 3.12 5.64 14.96
C MET A 142 3.71 6.78 14.12
N MET A 143 3.55 8.04 14.52
CA MET A 143 4.12 9.18 13.80
C MET A 143 5.65 9.23 13.93
N LEU A 144 6.35 9.33 12.82
CA LEU A 144 7.79 9.65 12.81
C LEU A 144 7.97 11.17 12.91
N ARG A 145 8.84 11.60 13.82
CA ARG A 145 9.10 13.00 14.18
C ARG A 145 10.42 13.46 13.62
N THR A 146 10.51 14.76 13.30
CA THR A 146 11.75 15.45 12.94
C THR A 146 11.68 16.91 13.41
N HIS A 147 12.82 17.59 13.46
CA HIS A 147 12.89 19.01 13.76
C HIS A 147 13.42 19.77 12.53
N LEU A 148 12.80 20.90 12.22
CA LEU A 148 13.27 21.81 11.16
C LEU A 148 13.99 23.00 11.77
N GLY A 149 15.19 23.28 11.24
CA GLY A 149 16.05 24.37 11.73
C GLY A 149 17.10 23.88 12.75
N PRO A 150 17.89 24.82 13.30
CA PRO A 150 19.07 24.49 14.12
C PRO A 150 18.76 24.21 15.58
N VAL A 151 17.53 24.45 16.04
CA VAL A 151 17.11 24.28 17.46
C VAL A 151 16.00 23.23 17.53
N GLU A 152 16.18 22.24 18.41
CA GLU A 152 15.18 21.21 18.68
C GLU A 152 14.28 21.68 19.83
N ASP A 153 13.16 22.30 19.49
CA ASP A 153 12.11 22.71 20.41
C ASP A 153 10.71 22.32 19.90
N GLU A 154 9.67 22.63 20.64
CA GLU A 154 8.30 22.33 20.25
C GLU A 154 7.85 23.07 18.98
N ASN A 155 8.40 24.25 18.71
CA ASN A 155 8.04 25.05 17.53
C ASN A 155 8.69 24.50 16.26
N SER A 156 9.85 23.85 16.39
CA SER A 156 10.57 23.22 15.28
C SER A 156 10.09 21.80 14.98
N LEU A 157 9.20 21.23 15.84
CA LEU A 157 8.69 19.88 15.68
C LEU A 157 7.80 19.74 14.43
N HIS A 158 8.15 18.80 13.59
CA HIS A 158 7.43 18.41 12.39
C HIS A 158 7.29 16.90 12.32
N TYR A 159 6.39 16.43 11.48
CA TYR A 159 6.18 15.00 11.27
C TYR A 159 6.36 14.62 9.81
N LEU A 160 6.91 13.42 9.60
CA LEU A 160 6.84 12.77 8.31
C LEU A 160 5.43 12.21 8.14
N ARG A 161 4.81 12.46 7.00
CA ARG A 161 3.42 12.06 6.73
C ARG A 161 3.24 10.54 6.85
N PRO A 162 2.22 10.05 7.59
CA PRO A 162 1.86 8.63 7.65
C PRO A 162 0.96 8.19 6.49
N GLU A 163 0.43 9.16 5.73
CA GLU A 163 -0.42 9.00 4.56
C GLU A 163 -0.30 10.20 3.62
N THR A 164 -0.71 10.05 2.37
CA THR A 164 -0.69 11.13 1.38
C THR A 164 -1.95 12.00 1.38
N ALA A 165 -3.03 11.55 2.03
CA ALA A 165 -4.35 12.19 2.05
C ALA A 165 -4.34 13.61 2.62
N GLN A 166 -3.69 13.83 3.77
CA GLN A 166 -3.75 15.13 4.45
C GLN A 166 -3.17 16.28 3.61
N GLY A 167 -2.12 15.99 2.81
CA GLY A 167 -1.60 16.95 1.85
C GLY A 167 -2.63 17.35 0.78
N ILE A 168 -3.50 16.43 0.39
CA ILE A 168 -4.58 16.71 -0.56
C ILE A 168 -5.64 17.60 0.09
N PHE A 169 -6.06 17.32 1.33
CA PHE A 169 -7.09 18.09 2.01
C PHE A 169 -6.69 19.54 2.25
N VAL A 170 -5.45 19.77 2.70
CA VAL A 170 -4.99 21.16 2.93
C VAL A 170 -4.84 21.96 1.64
N ASP A 171 -4.61 21.29 0.51
CA ASP A 171 -4.52 21.90 -0.82
C ASP A 171 -5.85 21.91 -1.62
N PHE A 172 -6.92 21.36 -1.05
CA PHE A 172 -8.21 21.22 -1.75
C PHE A 172 -8.67 22.49 -2.44
N LYS A 173 -8.71 23.61 -1.71
CA LYS A 173 -9.16 24.90 -2.24
C LYS A 173 -8.24 25.46 -3.32
N ASN A 174 -6.94 25.33 -3.14
CA ASN A 174 -5.93 25.75 -4.11
C ASN A 174 -6.09 24.98 -5.44
N VAL A 175 -6.20 23.65 -5.33
CA VAL A 175 -6.35 22.75 -6.49
C VAL A 175 -7.69 22.99 -7.19
N MET A 176 -8.80 23.03 -6.44
CA MET A 176 -10.14 23.30 -6.99
C MET A 176 -10.18 24.61 -7.78
N THR A 177 -9.59 25.68 -7.22
CA THR A 177 -9.57 27.01 -7.83
C THR A 177 -8.67 27.05 -9.08
N SER A 178 -7.44 26.56 -8.97
CA SER A 178 -6.45 26.62 -10.06
C SER A 178 -6.81 25.71 -11.23
N SER A 179 -7.37 24.53 -10.96
CA SER A 179 -7.81 23.58 -11.98
C SER A 179 -9.23 23.84 -12.48
N ARG A 180 -9.98 24.75 -11.86
CA ARG A 180 -11.39 25.08 -12.15
C ARG A 180 -12.31 23.87 -12.08
N LYS A 181 -12.00 22.91 -11.18
CA LYS A 181 -12.81 21.72 -10.98
C LYS A 181 -14.00 22.03 -10.06
N LYS A 182 -15.03 21.21 -10.21
CA LYS A 182 -16.26 21.25 -9.40
C LYS A 182 -16.58 19.83 -8.96
N PRO A 183 -17.08 19.60 -7.74
CA PRO A 183 -17.59 18.28 -7.36
C PRO A 183 -18.70 17.79 -8.32
N PRO A 184 -18.68 16.50 -8.73
CA PRO A 184 -17.72 15.48 -8.32
C PRO A 184 -16.37 15.58 -9.05
N PHE A 185 -15.25 15.56 -8.31
CA PHE A 185 -13.91 15.48 -8.88
C PHE A 185 -12.92 14.91 -7.87
N GLY A 186 -11.80 14.36 -8.36
CA GLY A 186 -10.75 13.78 -7.53
C GLY A 186 -9.44 14.56 -7.60
N ILE A 187 -8.65 14.44 -6.52
CA ILE A 187 -7.27 14.89 -6.44
C ILE A 187 -6.42 13.68 -6.06
N ALA A 188 -5.47 13.30 -6.91
CA ALA A 188 -4.62 12.14 -6.72
C ALA A 188 -3.18 12.52 -6.36
N ASN A 189 -2.56 11.74 -5.48
CA ASN A 189 -1.16 11.87 -5.08
C ASN A 189 -0.49 10.50 -5.03
N MET A 190 0.79 10.44 -5.41
CA MET A 190 1.63 9.26 -5.20
C MET A 190 2.89 9.67 -4.48
N GLY A 191 3.25 8.95 -3.44
CA GLY A 191 4.50 9.27 -2.75
C GLY A 191 4.79 8.39 -1.55
N LYS A 192 5.93 8.68 -0.93
CA LYS A 192 6.35 8.00 0.30
C LYS A 192 5.52 8.44 1.48
N SER A 193 5.23 7.46 2.34
CA SER A 193 4.62 7.63 3.65
C SER A 193 5.40 6.84 4.69
N PHE A 194 5.25 7.21 5.95
CA PHE A 194 6.11 6.73 7.03
C PHE A 194 5.28 6.38 8.27
N ARG A 195 5.40 5.14 8.73
CA ARG A 195 4.76 4.68 9.97
C ARG A 195 5.75 3.94 10.84
N ASN A 196 5.90 4.35 12.08
CA ASN A 196 6.81 3.70 13.03
C ASN A 196 6.22 2.37 13.53
N GLU A 197 6.09 1.41 12.61
CA GLU A 197 5.50 0.10 12.87
C GLU A 197 6.19 -0.64 14.01
N ILE A 198 5.41 -1.19 14.97
CA ILE A 198 5.90 -2.00 16.08
C ILE A 198 6.44 -3.33 15.57
N THR A 199 5.66 -3.99 14.69
CA THR A 199 5.96 -5.31 14.13
C THR A 199 6.03 -5.25 12.60
N PRO A 200 7.05 -4.58 12.02
CA PRO A 200 7.22 -4.59 10.58
C PRO A 200 7.62 -6.01 10.12
N GLY A 201 7.15 -6.43 8.95
CA GLY A 201 7.40 -7.79 8.48
C GLY A 201 6.67 -8.14 7.19
N ASN A 202 6.61 -9.45 6.93
CA ASN A 202 6.02 -10.01 5.72
C ASN A 202 6.64 -9.41 4.45
N PHE A 203 8.00 -9.44 4.40
CA PHE A 203 8.77 -8.90 3.28
C PHE A 203 8.52 -7.40 3.09
N ILE A 204 8.07 -6.94 1.90
CA ILE A 204 7.76 -5.55 1.60
C ILE A 204 6.29 -5.18 1.90
N PHE A 205 5.52 -6.07 2.52
CA PHE A 205 4.10 -5.84 2.81
C PHE A 205 3.88 -4.81 3.93
N ARG A 206 4.71 -4.89 5.01
CA ARG A 206 4.64 -3.97 6.16
C ARG A 206 6.01 -3.44 6.51
N THR A 207 6.28 -2.23 6.09
CA THR A 207 7.55 -1.51 6.26
C THR A 207 7.30 -0.15 6.90
N ARG A 208 8.35 0.46 7.50
CA ARG A 208 8.21 1.79 8.12
C ARG A 208 8.23 2.92 7.11
N GLU A 209 8.88 2.71 5.98
CA GLU A 209 8.88 3.58 4.81
C GLU A 209 8.26 2.81 3.65
N PHE A 210 7.19 3.34 3.06
CA PHE A 210 6.46 2.70 1.97
C PHE A 210 5.96 3.76 0.98
N GLU A 211 5.35 3.35 -0.11
CA GLU A 211 4.73 4.26 -1.06
C GLU A 211 3.24 3.97 -1.19
N GLN A 212 2.46 5.05 -1.24
CA GLN A 212 1.01 5.03 -1.49
C GLN A 212 0.70 5.66 -2.85
N MET A 213 -0.42 5.23 -3.40
CA MET A 213 -1.11 5.79 -4.56
C MET A 213 -2.55 6.05 -4.10
N GLU A 214 -2.87 7.30 -3.84
CA GLU A 214 -4.07 7.70 -3.12
C GLU A 214 -4.82 8.78 -3.89
N MET A 215 -6.15 8.79 -3.82
CA MET A 215 -6.99 9.77 -4.47
C MET A 215 -8.18 10.10 -3.57
N GLU A 216 -8.40 11.41 -3.37
CA GLU A 216 -9.56 11.92 -2.65
C GLU A 216 -10.59 12.40 -3.67
N PHE A 217 -11.73 11.73 -3.70
CA PHE A 217 -12.82 12.06 -4.63
C PHE A 217 -13.92 12.82 -3.90
N PHE A 218 -14.06 14.09 -4.23
CA PHE A 218 -14.95 15.03 -3.58
C PHE A 218 -16.33 15.00 -4.24
N VAL A 219 -17.37 14.71 -3.45
CA VAL A 219 -18.75 14.54 -3.91
C VAL A 219 -19.72 15.40 -3.12
N LYS A 220 -20.95 15.59 -3.64
CA LYS A 220 -22.02 16.26 -2.91
C LYS A 220 -22.51 15.34 -1.78
N PRO A 221 -22.75 15.86 -0.55
CA PRO A 221 -23.41 15.10 0.51
C PRO A 221 -24.72 14.48 0.04
N GLY A 222 -24.90 13.18 0.33
CA GLY A 222 -26.04 12.36 -0.12
C GLY A 222 -25.80 11.59 -1.43
N GLU A 223 -24.70 11.85 -2.15
CA GLU A 223 -24.26 11.06 -3.31
C GLU A 223 -23.13 10.09 -2.95
N ASP A 224 -22.61 10.17 -1.73
CA ASP A 224 -21.44 9.46 -1.22
C ASP A 224 -21.54 7.93 -1.32
N GLU A 225 -22.69 7.34 -1.02
CA GLU A 225 -22.88 5.88 -1.09
C GLU A 225 -22.74 5.35 -2.52
N ALA A 226 -23.33 6.04 -3.49
CA ALA A 226 -23.26 5.66 -4.90
C ALA A 226 -21.82 5.78 -5.44
N TRP A 227 -21.12 6.85 -5.07
CA TRP A 227 -19.73 7.06 -5.46
C TRP A 227 -18.79 6.09 -4.75
N HIS A 228 -19.06 5.73 -3.49
CA HIS A 228 -18.28 4.72 -2.78
C HIS A 228 -18.37 3.35 -3.49
N GLN A 229 -19.58 2.90 -3.84
CA GLN A 229 -19.74 1.66 -4.58
C GLN A 229 -19.07 1.70 -5.95
N TYR A 230 -19.21 2.82 -6.69
CA TYR A 230 -18.53 2.99 -7.96
C TYR A 230 -17.01 2.79 -7.84
N TRP A 231 -16.38 3.38 -6.81
CA TRP A 231 -14.93 3.24 -6.64
C TRP A 231 -14.51 1.85 -6.20
N ILE A 232 -15.31 1.14 -5.38
CA ILE A 232 -15.07 -0.26 -5.06
C ILE A 232 -15.01 -1.09 -6.34
N ASP A 233 -16.00 -0.96 -7.21
CA ASP A 233 -16.10 -1.72 -8.46
C ASP A 233 -14.96 -1.35 -9.42
N ALA A 234 -14.68 -0.07 -9.62
CA ALA A 234 -13.64 0.41 -10.52
C ALA A 234 -12.23 -0.02 -10.08
N ARG A 235 -11.94 -0.01 -8.77
CA ARG A 235 -10.63 -0.42 -8.26
C ARG A 235 -10.46 -1.93 -8.25
N THR A 236 -11.52 -2.66 -7.95
CA THR A 236 -11.52 -4.11 -8.06
C THR A 236 -11.24 -4.54 -9.49
N GLN A 237 -11.92 -3.93 -10.47
CA GLN A 237 -11.67 -4.21 -11.88
C GLN A 237 -10.23 -3.89 -12.31
N TRP A 238 -9.63 -2.79 -11.80
CA TRP A 238 -8.24 -2.46 -12.08
C TRP A 238 -7.27 -3.58 -11.66
N TYR A 239 -7.45 -4.16 -10.46
CA TYR A 239 -6.61 -5.31 -10.04
C TYR A 239 -6.89 -6.56 -10.86
N LEU A 240 -8.15 -6.83 -11.18
CA LEU A 240 -8.54 -7.96 -12.04
C LEU A 240 -7.89 -7.85 -13.42
N ASP A 241 -7.84 -6.68 -14.04
CA ASP A 241 -7.20 -6.46 -15.35
C ASP A 241 -5.71 -6.84 -15.37
N TRP A 242 -4.99 -6.70 -14.25
CA TRP A 242 -3.58 -7.09 -14.12
C TRP A 242 -3.41 -8.59 -13.80
N ILE A 243 -4.33 -9.14 -13.07
CA ILE A 243 -4.40 -10.56 -12.72
C ILE A 243 -4.98 -11.33 -13.91
N ASP A 244 -6.01 -10.81 -14.58
CA ASP A 244 -6.69 -11.40 -15.75
C ASP A 244 -5.90 -11.25 -17.07
N ALA A 245 -4.99 -10.33 -17.21
CA ALA A 245 -4.08 -10.32 -18.37
C ALA A 245 -3.27 -11.63 -18.45
N ARG A 246 -3.14 -12.30 -17.32
CA ARG A 246 -2.70 -13.68 -17.22
C ARG A 246 -3.81 -14.66 -17.59
N THR A 247 -5.06 -14.38 -17.26
CA THR A 247 -6.22 -15.26 -17.42
C THR A 247 -6.63 -15.39 -18.90
N GLN A 248 -6.61 -14.33 -19.69
CA GLN A 248 -6.92 -14.41 -21.14
C GLN A 248 -5.93 -15.27 -21.92
N TRP A 249 -4.67 -15.36 -21.45
CA TRP A 249 -3.67 -16.28 -22.02
C TRP A 249 -3.74 -17.68 -21.40
N TYR A 250 -4.34 -17.81 -20.20
CA TYR A 250 -4.45 -19.05 -19.41
C TYR A 250 -5.89 -19.48 -19.09
N LEU A 251 -6.93 -18.81 -19.63
CA LEU A 251 -8.30 -19.35 -19.59
C LEU A 251 -8.38 -20.74 -20.21
N ASP A 252 -7.43 -21.05 -21.09
CA ASP A 252 -7.19 -22.42 -21.54
C ASP A 252 -6.47 -23.30 -20.50
N LEU A 253 -5.99 -22.75 -19.37
CA LEU A 253 -5.17 -23.41 -18.34
C LEU A 253 -5.66 -23.27 -16.89
N GLY A 254 -6.81 -22.64 -16.63
CA GLY A 254 -7.58 -22.80 -15.38
C GLY A 254 -7.11 -22.05 -14.13
N VAL A 255 -6.62 -20.81 -14.23
CA VAL A 255 -6.31 -19.97 -13.04
C VAL A 255 -7.52 -19.10 -12.68
N LYS A 256 -7.81 -18.97 -11.37
CA LYS A 256 -9.07 -18.52 -10.82
C LYS A 256 -9.00 -17.11 -10.20
N PRO A 257 -10.07 -16.29 -10.26
CA PRO A 257 -10.21 -15.01 -9.54
C PRO A 257 -10.26 -15.16 -8.01
N GLU A 258 -9.99 -16.34 -7.50
CA GLU A 258 -10.10 -16.73 -6.06
C GLU A 258 -9.06 -16.05 -5.17
N ASN A 259 -8.10 -15.28 -5.73
CA ASN A 259 -7.04 -14.63 -4.97
C ASN A 259 -7.37 -13.18 -4.57
N LEU A 260 -8.52 -12.64 -4.98
CA LEU A 260 -9.02 -11.34 -4.54
C LEU A 260 -10.33 -11.51 -3.78
N ARG A 261 -10.53 -10.69 -2.76
CA ARG A 261 -11.81 -10.55 -2.07
C ARG A 261 -12.03 -9.12 -1.61
N HIS A 262 -13.29 -8.79 -1.35
CA HIS A 262 -13.65 -7.61 -0.57
C HIS A 262 -13.72 -7.99 0.91
N TYR A 263 -13.20 -7.12 1.76
CA TYR A 263 -13.39 -7.17 3.19
C TYR A 263 -14.04 -5.86 3.65
N GLU A 264 -15.32 -5.92 4.01
CA GLU A 264 -16.03 -4.78 4.57
C GLU A 264 -15.76 -4.71 6.06
N HIS A 265 -15.27 -3.57 6.52
CA HIS A 265 -14.95 -3.36 7.93
C HIS A 265 -16.23 -3.32 8.77
N PRO A 266 -16.33 -4.10 9.86
CA PRO A 266 -17.40 -3.95 10.83
C PRO A 266 -17.30 -2.58 11.49
N LYS A 267 -18.44 -2.03 11.93
CA LYS A 267 -18.53 -0.67 12.49
C LYS A 267 -17.57 -0.39 13.62
N GLU A 268 -17.28 -1.40 14.42
CA GLU A 268 -16.40 -1.33 15.59
C GLU A 268 -14.91 -1.19 15.22
N LYS A 269 -14.58 -1.53 13.96
CA LYS A 269 -13.19 -1.46 13.43
C LYS A 269 -12.98 -0.30 12.48
N LEU A 270 -14.00 0.51 12.20
CA LEU A 270 -13.86 1.68 11.34
C LEU A 270 -12.94 2.71 11.97
N ALA A 271 -12.12 3.35 11.15
CA ALA A 271 -11.38 4.54 11.56
C ALA A 271 -12.35 5.66 11.96
N HIS A 272 -11.93 6.52 12.88
CA HIS A 272 -12.77 7.59 13.45
C HIS A 272 -13.35 8.58 12.42
N TYR A 273 -12.75 8.66 11.26
CA TYR A 273 -13.17 9.52 10.15
C TYR A 273 -14.08 8.79 9.14
N SER A 274 -14.21 7.48 9.22
CA SER A 274 -14.86 6.69 8.17
C SER A 274 -16.28 6.28 8.53
N LYS A 275 -17.21 6.54 7.61
CA LYS A 275 -18.59 6.05 7.64
C LYS A 275 -18.69 4.60 7.19
N ARG A 276 -17.88 4.20 6.20
CA ARG A 276 -17.80 2.87 5.61
C ARG A 276 -16.43 2.66 4.97
N THR A 277 -15.83 1.49 5.16
CA THR A 277 -14.57 1.11 4.50
C THR A 277 -14.68 -0.30 3.94
N VAL A 278 -14.22 -0.49 2.73
CA VAL A 278 -14.08 -1.79 2.07
C VAL A 278 -12.65 -1.94 1.59
N ASP A 279 -12.00 -3.02 2.00
CA ASP A 279 -10.66 -3.35 1.50
C ASP A 279 -10.75 -4.31 0.32
N ILE A 280 -9.89 -4.11 -0.66
CA ILE A 280 -9.54 -5.12 -1.66
C ILE A 280 -8.34 -5.87 -1.10
N GLU A 281 -8.52 -7.16 -0.81
CA GLU A 281 -7.49 -8.03 -0.26
C GLU A 281 -7.04 -9.08 -1.26
N TYR A 282 -5.74 -9.42 -1.21
CA TYR A 282 -5.14 -10.49 -1.99
C TYR A 282 -4.66 -11.63 -1.08
N LYS A 283 -4.76 -12.87 -1.58
CA LYS A 283 -4.34 -14.09 -0.87
C LYS A 283 -2.83 -14.31 -0.98
N PHE A 284 -2.08 -13.72 -0.05
CA PHE A 284 -0.62 -13.83 -0.01
C PHE A 284 -0.11 -15.15 0.58
N GLY A 285 -0.90 -15.84 1.41
CA GLY A 285 -0.48 -17.03 2.15
C GLY A 285 0.46 -16.71 3.31
N PHE A 286 0.22 -15.64 4.05
CA PHE A 286 0.99 -15.32 5.26
C PHE A 286 0.77 -16.32 6.38
N GLN A 287 1.76 -16.47 7.26
CA GLN A 287 1.57 -17.24 8.49
C GLN A 287 0.57 -16.52 9.40
N GLY A 288 -0.55 -17.18 9.70
CA GLY A 288 -1.59 -16.67 10.60
C GLY A 288 -2.79 -16.03 9.88
N SER A 289 -2.61 -15.43 8.71
CA SER A 289 -3.70 -14.95 7.85
C SER A 289 -3.30 -15.09 6.40
N ASP A 290 -4.11 -15.74 5.59
CA ASP A 290 -3.83 -15.90 4.15
C ASP A 290 -3.94 -14.57 3.40
N TRP A 291 -4.76 -13.64 3.90
CA TRP A 291 -5.17 -12.44 3.19
C TRP A 291 -4.43 -11.18 3.67
N GLY A 292 -4.23 -10.27 2.75
CA GLY A 292 -3.62 -8.98 3.03
C GLY A 292 -4.21 -7.88 2.16
N GLU A 293 -4.48 -6.74 2.77
CA GLU A 293 -5.01 -5.55 2.13
C GLU A 293 -4.06 -5.00 1.07
N LEU A 294 -4.58 -4.77 -0.13
CA LEU A 294 -3.91 -4.05 -1.23
C LEU A 294 -4.31 -2.59 -1.28
N GLU A 295 -5.62 -2.34 -1.13
CA GLU A 295 -6.23 -1.02 -1.28
C GLU A 295 -7.45 -0.93 -0.37
N GLY A 296 -7.56 0.15 0.40
CA GLY A 296 -8.74 0.52 1.15
C GLY A 296 -9.57 1.54 0.37
N ILE A 297 -10.90 1.38 0.37
CA ILE A 297 -11.82 2.36 -0.19
C ILE A 297 -12.72 2.83 0.93
N ALA A 298 -12.49 4.06 1.43
CA ALA A 298 -13.18 4.65 2.55
C ALA A 298 -14.14 5.76 2.14
N ASN A 299 -15.30 5.80 2.77
CA ASN A 299 -16.17 6.97 2.78
C ASN A 299 -15.85 7.80 4.03
N ARG A 300 -15.08 8.86 3.86
CA ARG A 300 -14.57 9.75 4.94
C ARG A 300 -15.55 10.85 5.32
N THR A 301 -16.69 10.95 4.64
CA THR A 301 -17.64 12.06 4.78
C THR A 301 -16.96 13.42 4.56
N ASP A 302 -17.33 14.46 5.31
CA ASP A 302 -16.70 15.78 5.32
C ASP A 302 -15.66 15.94 6.47
N PHE A 303 -15.30 14.84 7.15
CA PHE A 303 -14.52 14.88 8.38
C PHE A 303 -13.25 15.71 8.24
N ASP A 304 -12.38 15.38 7.27
CA ASP A 304 -11.07 16.03 7.12
C ASP A 304 -11.20 17.50 6.71
N LEU A 305 -12.04 17.81 5.74
CA LEU A 305 -12.26 19.20 5.30
C LEU A 305 -12.85 20.06 6.42
N SER A 306 -13.80 19.54 7.19
CA SER A 306 -14.39 20.23 8.34
C SER A 306 -13.37 20.43 9.46
N ALA A 307 -12.57 19.42 9.78
CA ALA A 307 -11.52 19.51 10.79
C ALA A 307 -10.43 20.55 10.41
N HIS A 308 -9.96 20.51 9.16
CA HIS A 308 -8.98 21.50 8.69
C HIS A 308 -9.56 22.92 8.61
N ALA A 309 -10.83 23.07 8.21
CA ALA A 309 -11.49 24.37 8.23
C ALA A 309 -11.60 24.95 9.65
N GLU A 310 -12.00 24.15 10.62
CA GLU A 310 -12.09 24.55 12.01
C GLU A 310 -10.74 24.98 12.60
N HIS A 311 -9.69 24.17 12.39
CA HIS A 311 -8.36 24.43 12.96
C HIS A 311 -7.60 25.56 12.26
N SER A 312 -7.81 25.75 10.96
CA SER A 312 -7.13 26.81 10.19
C SER A 312 -7.89 28.13 10.16
N GLY A 313 -9.20 28.08 10.35
CA GLY A 313 -10.11 29.23 10.13
C GLY A 313 -10.41 29.48 8.64
N GLU A 314 -9.95 28.63 7.72
CA GLU A 314 -10.17 28.74 6.28
C GLU A 314 -11.50 28.09 5.86
N ASP A 315 -12.22 28.70 4.92
CA ASP A 315 -13.44 28.13 4.36
C ASP A 315 -13.11 27.09 3.27
N LEU A 316 -13.22 25.81 3.59
CA LEU A 316 -13.03 24.69 2.67
C LEU A 316 -14.31 24.18 2.03
N SER A 317 -15.40 24.96 2.08
CA SER A 317 -16.65 24.60 1.42
C SER A 317 -16.59 24.88 -0.10
N TYR A 318 -17.44 24.16 -0.82
CA TYR A 318 -17.75 24.43 -2.23
C TYR A 318 -19.04 25.27 -2.33
N PHE A 319 -19.00 26.30 -3.17
CA PHE A 319 -20.18 27.10 -3.53
C PHE A 319 -20.57 26.86 -5.01
N ASN A 320 -21.74 26.28 -5.22
CA ASN A 320 -22.28 26.04 -6.54
C ASN A 320 -22.97 27.30 -7.06
N GLN A 321 -22.32 28.02 -7.95
CA GLN A 321 -22.86 29.26 -8.51
C GLN A 321 -24.17 29.09 -9.30
N ALA A 322 -24.40 27.88 -9.85
CA ALA A 322 -25.61 27.63 -10.65
C ALA A 322 -26.86 27.40 -9.80
N THR A 323 -26.70 26.78 -8.64
CA THR A 323 -27.80 26.43 -7.71
C THR A 323 -27.87 27.35 -6.51
N GLY A 324 -26.82 28.12 -6.20
CA GLY A 324 -26.66 28.89 -4.97
C GLY A 324 -26.40 28.07 -3.73
N GLU A 325 -26.19 26.76 -3.86
CA GLU A 325 -25.91 25.85 -2.73
C GLU A 325 -24.46 25.97 -2.25
N LYS A 326 -24.29 25.98 -0.94
CA LYS A 326 -22.98 25.90 -0.30
C LYS A 326 -22.91 24.65 0.59
N TYR A 327 -21.86 23.84 0.46
CA TYR A 327 -21.64 22.63 1.28
C TYR A 327 -20.16 22.29 1.40
N VAL A 328 -19.80 21.57 2.46
CA VAL A 328 -18.51 20.90 2.56
C VAL A 328 -18.63 19.57 1.82
N PRO A 329 -17.79 19.28 0.81
CA PRO A 329 -17.88 18.02 0.08
C PRO A 329 -17.63 16.80 0.98
N TYR A 330 -18.29 15.68 0.68
CA TYR A 330 -17.93 14.36 1.20
C TYR A 330 -16.82 13.77 0.36
N VAL A 331 -16.04 12.90 0.96
CA VAL A 331 -14.83 12.35 0.36
C VAL A 331 -14.91 10.84 0.27
N ILE A 332 -14.61 10.30 -0.90
CA ILE A 332 -14.38 8.89 -1.14
C ILE A 332 -12.91 8.71 -1.44
N GLU A 333 -12.22 7.89 -0.67
CA GLU A 333 -10.78 7.66 -0.70
C GLU A 333 -10.43 6.25 -1.16
N PRO A 334 -10.08 6.02 -2.41
CA PRO A 334 -9.29 4.85 -2.82
C PRO A 334 -7.80 5.07 -2.51
N ALA A 335 -7.25 4.25 -1.60
CA ALA A 335 -5.88 4.33 -1.11
C ALA A 335 -5.13 3.01 -1.32
N ALA A 336 -4.30 2.94 -2.35
CA ALA A 336 -3.55 1.74 -2.71
C ALA A 336 -2.12 1.77 -2.16
N GLY A 337 -1.65 0.65 -1.60
CA GLY A 337 -0.25 0.45 -1.25
C GLY A 337 0.57 0.06 -2.50
N LEU A 338 1.44 0.94 -3.01
CA LEU A 338 2.31 0.62 -4.15
C LEU A 338 3.22 -0.57 -3.85
N THR A 339 3.83 -0.61 -2.66
CA THR A 339 4.71 -1.70 -2.24
C THR A 339 3.96 -3.04 -2.11
N ARG A 340 2.72 -3.00 -1.61
CA ARG A 340 1.83 -4.16 -1.53
C ARG A 340 1.39 -4.62 -2.92
N SER A 341 1.04 -3.71 -3.83
CA SER A 341 0.71 -4.02 -5.22
C SER A 341 1.89 -4.66 -5.95
N LEU A 342 3.12 -4.15 -5.77
CA LEU A 342 4.32 -4.75 -6.32
C LEU A 342 4.52 -6.19 -5.81
N MET A 343 4.34 -6.41 -4.51
CA MET A 343 4.42 -7.75 -3.92
C MET A 343 3.34 -8.68 -4.48
N CYS A 344 2.09 -8.20 -4.58
CA CYS A 344 0.98 -8.94 -5.16
C CYS A 344 1.32 -9.43 -6.57
N PHE A 345 1.74 -8.52 -7.45
CA PHE A 345 2.08 -8.87 -8.83
C PHE A 345 3.28 -9.82 -8.95
N LEU A 346 4.25 -9.75 -8.05
CA LEU A 346 5.34 -10.73 -8.01
C LEU A 346 4.87 -12.11 -7.54
N VAL A 347 4.03 -12.17 -6.50
CA VAL A 347 3.51 -13.44 -5.94
C VAL A 347 2.56 -14.10 -6.95
N ASP A 348 1.69 -13.29 -7.56
CA ASP A 348 0.75 -13.81 -8.54
C ASP A 348 1.46 -14.32 -9.80
N ALA A 349 2.39 -13.55 -10.34
CA ALA A 349 3.14 -13.90 -11.55
C ALA A 349 4.13 -15.08 -11.38
N TYR A 350 4.46 -15.45 -10.14
CA TYR A 350 5.45 -16.51 -9.89
C TYR A 350 4.91 -17.88 -10.25
N ASP A 351 5.69 -18.60 -11.09
CA ASP A 351 5.41 -19.96 -11.49
C ASP A 351 6.69 -20.79 -11.69
N VAL A 352 6.54 -22.10 -11.67
CA VAL A 352 7.59 -23.07 -12.01
C VAL A 352 7.07 -23.95 -13.12
N ASP A 353 7.51 -23.70 -14.36
CA ASP A 353 7.15 -24.49 -15.51
C ASP A 353 8.26 -25.50 -15.92
N GLU A 354 7.97 -26.33 -16.89
CA GLU A 354 8.88 -27.30 -17.44
C GLU A 354 9.14 -26.97 -18.92
N ALA A 355 10.42 -26.97 -19.30
CA ALA A 355 10.81 -26.70 -20.68
C ALA A 355 11.76 -27.76 -21.21
N PRO A 356 11.63 -28.15 -22.50
CA PRO A 356 12.59 -29.07 -23.15
C PRO A 356 14.01 -28.50 -23.05
N ASN A 357 14.97 -29.35 -22.70
CA ASN A 357 16.38 -29.01 -22.71
C ASN A 357 17.10 -29.54 -23.96
N THR A 358 18.32 -29.05 -24.18
CA THR A 358 19.14 -29.45 -25.36
C THR A 358 19.60 -30.87 -25.33
N LYS A 359 19.38 -31.64 -24.26
CA LYS A 359 19.78 -33.04 -24.07
C LYS A 359 18.61 -34.01 -24.28
N GLY A 360 17.42 -33.50 -24.72
CA GLY A 360 16.23 -34.33 -24.94
C GLY A 360 15.42 -34.63 -23.66
N GLY A 361 15.77 -34.01 -22.54
CA GLY A 361 15.04 -34.05 -21.26
C GLY A 361 14.23 -32.77 -21.02
N VAL A 362 13.72 -32.62 -19.78
CA VAL A 362 12.93 -31.48 -19.36
C VAL A 362 13.61 -30.83 -18.16
N ASP A 363 13.77 -29.52 -18.18
CA ASP A 363 14.30 -28.73 -17.07
C ASP A 363 13.18 -27.93 -16.42
N LYS A 364 13.11 -27.92 -15.09
CA LYS A 364 12.28 -26.99 -14.34
C LYS A 364 12.88 -25.60 -14.37
N ARG A 365 12.05 -24.61 -14.66
CA ARG A 365 12.49 -23.22 -14.67
C ARG A 365 11.51 -22.35 -13.90
N THR A 366 12.05 -21.37 -13.18
CA THR A 366 11.27 -20.33 -12.51
C THR A 366 10.92 -19.24 -13.51
N VAL A 367 9.64 -18.89 -13.60
CA VAL A 367 9.08 -17.90 -14.52
C VAL A 367 8.29 -16.84 -13.74
N LEU A 368 8.30 -15.62 -14.23
CA LEU A 368 7.38 -14.56 -13.80
C LEU A 368 6.48 -14.19 -14.97
N HIS A 369 5.22 -14.58 -14.92
CA HIS A 369 4.19 -14.25 -15.90
C HIS A 369 3.62 -12.86 -15.67
N LEU A 370 4.46 -11.83 -15.73
CA LEU A 370 4.02 -10.43 -15.61
C LEU A 370 3.35 -9.96 -16.90
N ASP A 371 2.29 -9.15 -16.74
CA ASP A 371 1.72 -8.40 -17.86
C ASP A 371 2.84 -7.60 -18.55
N PRO A 372 2.92 -7.57 -19.90
CA PRO A 372 3.94 -6.82 -20.63
C PRO A 372 4.02 -5.34 -20.26
N ARG A 373 2.92 -4.72 -19.82
CA ARG A 373 2.89 -3.33 -19.36
C ARG A 373 3.61 -3.15 -18.01
N LEU A 374 3.58 -4.17 -17.15
CA LEU A 374 4.25 -4.17 -15.83
C LEU A 374 5.68 -4.71 -15.91
N ALA A 375 5.97 -5.65 -16.83
CA ALA A 375 7.26 -6.30 -16.90
C ALA A 375 8.43 -5.30 -16.96
N PRO A 376 9.49 -5.47 -16.13
CA PRO A 376 10.66 -4.59 -16.14
C PRO A 376 11.39 -4.55 -17.50
N VAL A 377 11.41 -5.68 -18.20
CA VAL A 377 12.00 -5.83 -19.54
C VAL A 377 10.86 -6.15 -20.50
N LYS A 378 10.58 -5.26 -21.44
CA LYS A 378 9.49 -5.40 -22.42
C LYS A 378 9.85 -6.33 -23.57
N ALA A 379 11.10 -6.29 -24.01
CA ALA A 379 11.63 -7.13 -25.07
C ALA A 379 13.13 -7.33 -24.88
N ALA A 380 13.61 -8.52 -25.23
CA ALA A 380 15.03 -8.83 -25.24
C ALA A 380 15.44 -9.29 -26.64
N VAL A 381 16.52 -8.72 -27.18
CA VAL A 381 17.15 -9.17 -28.41
C VAL A 381 18.35 -10.03 -28.05
N LEU A 382 18.24 -11.33 -28.32
CA LEU A 382 19.28 -12.28 -28.00
C LEU A 382 20.02 -12.70 -29.29
N PRO A 383 21.37 -12.83 -29.25
CA PRO A 383 22.10 -13.35 -30.42
C PRO A 383 21.80 -14.84 -30.59
N LEU A 384 21.49 -15.25 -31.82
CA LEU A 384 21.26 -16.64 -32.16
C LEU A 384 22.51 -17.52 -31.97
N SER A 385 23.70 -16.91 -32.07
CA SER A 385 24.97 -17.58 -31.86
C SER A 385 25.94 -16.74 -31.02
N LYS A 386 26.98 -17.36 -30.47
CA LYS A 386 28.05 -16.67 -29.72
C LYS A 386 29.04 -15.93 -30.65
N ASN A 387 28.73 -15.77 -31.95
CA ASN A 387 29.61 -15.10 -32.88
C ASN A 387 29.90 -13.64 -32.48
N THR A 388 31.14 -13.24 -32.56
CA THR A 388 31.64 -11.92 -32.13
C THR A 388 31.01 -10.78 -32.94
N SER A 389 30.72 -10.99 -34.24
CA SER A 389 30.07 -10.00 -35.11
C SER A 389 28.65 -9.64 -34.66
N THR A 390 27.88 -10.64 -34.22
CA THR A 390 26.51 -10.44 -33.68
C THR A 390 26.52 -9.65 -32.40
N ARG A 391 27.51 -9.86 -31.52
CA ARG A 391 27.68 -9.09 -30.26
C ARG A 391 28.02 -7.64 -30.52
N VAL A 392 28.86 -7.33 -31.51
CA VAL A 392 29.23 -5.95 -31.88
C VAL A 392 28.01 -5.22 -32.43
N TRP A 393 27.21 -5.89 -33.31
CA TRP A 393 26.00 -5.31 -33.86
C TRP A 393 24.96 -4.92 -32.80
N LEU A 394 24.73 -5.78 -31.78
CA LEU A 394 23.83 -5.50 -30.68
C LEU A 394 24.32 -4.34 -29.78
N ARG A 395 25.64 -4.15 -29.63
CA ARG A 395 26.23 -3.05 -28.84
C ARG A 395 26.19 -1.72 -29.56
N SER A 396 26.18 -1.69 -30.88
CA SER A 396 26.19 -0.48 -31.70
C SER A 396 24.80 0.12 -31.97
N ARG A 397 23.72 -0.57 -31.60
CA ARG A 397 22.37 -0.05 -31.77
C ARG A 397 21.96 0.94 -30.69
N PRO A 398 21.14 1.96 -31.05
CA PRO A 398 20.62 2.93 -30.07
C PRO A 398 19.77 2.26 -28.98
N PRO A 399 19.57 2.94 -27.83
CA PRO A 399 18.91 2.37 -26.64
C PRO A 399 17.53 1.75 -26.85
N CYS A 400 16.79 2.18 -27.88
CA CYS A 400 15.47 1.62 -28.23
C CYS A 400 15.52 0.18 -28.72
N CYS A 401 16.70 -0.36 -29.06
CA CYS A 401 16.90 -1.72 -29.58
C CYS A 401 17.79 -2.59 -28.68
N ARG A 402 18.09 -2.16 -27.45
CA ARG A 402 18.87 -2.93 -26.47
C ARG A 402 18.03 -3.64 -25.46
#